data_6112941208d3b31758693248c4ec625a
#
_entry.id   6112941208d3b31758693248c4ec625a
#
_cell.length_a   1.000
_cell.length_b   1.000
_cell.length_c   1.000
_cell.angle_alpha   90.00
_cell.angle_beta   90.00
_cell.angle_gamma   90.00
#
_symmetry.space_group_name_H-M   'P 1'
#
loop_
_entity.id
_entity.type
_entity.pdbx_description
1 polymer ?
#
loop_
_entity_poly.entity_id
_entity_poly.type
_entity_poly.pdbx_seq_one_letter_code
_entity_poly.pdbx_strand_id
1 'polypeptide(L)'
;MLFDSHLHLDQLSDENIQQTLAHSKIIGMLAVSTNLNSAKKLLNLKQTYPKKLYIAAGFHPEQQLPSLEEQKELFQWIDEHHSSISGIGEVGLPHYSKRENPNLDYVPYIELLERFILIAKKWDLPLNLHIVHNDVEIALELLQKHKIQRAHFHWFKTDEKSFQKFLSTPYFASLTPDILWNPKTQYVAQHLSLNRLMIETDSPWQHEGFESAGISEQLLAVLQKLAELKSLPLHSVQKQILLNTQQFYRL
;
A
#
# COMPACT_ATOMS: atom_id res chain seq x y z
N MET A 1 6.33 13.73 13.43
CA MET A 1 5.31 13.79 12.38
C MET A 1 5.27 12.44 11.68
N LEU A 2 4.09 11.89 11.45
CA LEU A 2 3.85 10.54 10.92
C LEU A 2 3.00 10.63 9.66
N PHE A 3 3.26 9.74 8.71
CA PHE A 3 2.45 9.55 7.52
C PHE A 3 2.19 8.05 7.38
N ASP A 4 0.92 7.66 7.25
CA ASP A 4 0.53 6.28 6.98
C ASP A 4 0.46 6.06 5.47
N SER A 5 1.32 5.20 4.92
CA SER A 5 1.42 5.02 3.47
C SER A 5 0.42 4.01 2.89
N HIS A 6 -0.37 3.35 3.76
CA HIS A 6 -1.41 2.41 3.33
C HIS A 6 -2.37 2.08 4.48
N LEU A 7 -3.65 2.38 4.31
CA LEU A 7 -4.73 1.94 5.19
C LEU A 7 -6.08 1.94 4.46
N HIS A 8 -7.03 1.16 4.98
CA HIS A 8 -8.41 1.12 4.50
C HIS A 8 -9.31 2.03 5.37
N LEU A 9 -9.12 3.34 5.25
CA LEU A 9 -9.78 4.33 6.11
C LEU A 9 -11.32 4.25 6.06
N ASP A 10 -11.87 3.90 4.91
CA ASP A 10 -13.33 3.76 4.71
C ASP A 10 -13.95 2.58 5.45
N GLN A 11 -13.14 1.65 5.95
CA GLN A 11 -13.60 0.52 6.76
C GLN A 11 -13.62 0.81 8.26
N LEU A 12 -13.06 1.93 8.69
CA LEU A 12 -13.15 2.39 10.07
C LEU A 12 -14.53 2.99 10.37
N SER A 13 -14.91 3.03 11.65
CA SER A 13 -16.08 3.79 12.09
C SER A 13 -15.87 5.29 11.89
N ASP A 14 -16.96 6.05 11.72
CA ASP A 14 -16.89 7.51 11.53
C ASP A 14 -16.15 8.19 12.69
N GLU A 15 -16.33 7.72 13.93
CA GLU A 15 -15.61 8.22 15.10
C GLU A 15 -14.10 7.99 14.98
N ASN A 16 -13.67 6.78 14.61
CA ASN A 16 -12.26 6.45 14.43
C ASN A 16 -11.64 7.22 13.25
N ILE A 17 -12.39 7.43 12.16
CA ILE A 17 -11.96 8.29 11.05
C ILE A 17 -11.68 9.72 11.54
N GLN A 18 -12.63 10.32 12.29
CA GLN A 18 -12.48 11.67 12.82
C GLN A 18 -11.31 11.78 13.79
N GLN A 19 -11.17 10.83 14.74
CA GLN A 19 -10.07 10.79 15.70
C GLN A 19 -8.71 10.69 14.99
N THR A 20 -8.60 9.79 14.01
CA THR A 20 -7.38 9.59 13.23
C THR A 20 -6.99 10.85 12.46
N LEU A 21 -7.95 11.46 11.75
CA LEU A 21 -7.71 12.65 10.95
C LEU A 21 -7.46 13.90 11.80
N ALA A 22 -8.02 13.97 13.03
CA ALA A 22 -7.78 15.06 13.98
C ALA A 22 -6.41 14.95 14.68
N HIS A 23 -5.78 13.76 14.70
CA HIS A 23 -4.58 13.51 15.47
C HIS A 23 -3.39 14.39 15.02
N SER A 24 -2.77 15.13 15.98
CA SER A 24 -1.78 16.17 15.68
C SER A 24 -0.43 15.63 15.16
N LYS A 25 -0.06 14.40 15.52
CA LYS A 25 1.18 13.76 15.05
C LYS A 25 1.06 13.20 13.63
N ILE A 26 -0.15 12.91 13.16
CA ILE A 26 -0.42 12.41 11.80
C ILE A 26 -0.59 13.61 10.88
N ILE A 27 0.33 13.76 9.94
CA ILE A 27 0.34 14.85 8.97
C ILE A 27 -0.30 14.49 7.65
N GLY A 28 -0.46 13.19 7.39
CA GLY A 28 -1.12 12.69 6.20
C GLY A 28 -1.25 11.17 6.23
N MET A 29 -2.09 10.66 5.36
CA MET A 29 -2.29 9.23 5.11
C MET A 29 -2.75 8.98 3.68
N LEU A 30 -2.35 7.83 3.14
CA LEU A 30 -2.83 7.32 1.88
C LEU A 30 -3.87 6.23 2.15
N ALA A 31 -5.14 6.54 1.95
CA ALA A 31 -6.20 5.55 2.01
C ALA A 31 -6.37 4.87 0.65
N VAL A 32 -6.42 3.55 0.66
CA VAL A 32 -6.57 2.72 -0.53
C VAL A 32 -7.95 2.11 -0.62
N SER A 33 -8.51 2.03 -1.82
CA SER A 33 -9.84 1.44 -2.02
C SER A 33 -9.78 -0.04 -2.31
N THR A 34 -10.82 -0.75 -1.92
CA THR A 34 -11.00 -2.18 -2.23
C THR A 34 -11.90 -2.43 -3.45
N ASN A 35 -12.69 -1.44 -3.87
CA ASN A 35 -13.59 -1.48 -5.02
C ASN A 35 -14.12 -0.07 -5.34
N LEU A 36 -15.02 0.05 -6.32
CA LEU A 36 -15.60 1.33 -6.73
C LEU A 36 -16.35 2.07 -5.61
N ASN A 37 -17.12 1.37 -4.79
CA ASN A 37 -17.87 2.01 -3.70
C ASN A 37 -16.93 2.56 -2.63
N SER A 38 -15.87 1.81 -2.30
CA SER A 38 -14.79 2.24 -1.43
C SER A 38 -14.09 3.49 -2.00
N ALA A 39 -13.74 3.50 -3.28
CA ALA A 39 -13.12 4.65 -3.95
C ALA A 39 -13.99 5.91 -3.88
N LYS A 40 -15.29 5.78 -4.12
CA LYS A 40 -16.25 6.90 -4.00
C LYS A 40 -16.34 7.42 -2.57
N LYS A 41 -16.40 6.53 -1.57
CA LYS A 41 -16.41 6.91 -0.15
C LYS A 41 -15.14 7.66 0.24
N LEU A 42 -13.97 7.16 -0.16
CA LEU A 42 -12.68 7.80 0.09
C LEU A 42 -12.57 9.18 -0.57
N LEU A 43 -13.08 9.34 -1.80
CA LEU A 43 -13.07 10.63 -2.47
C LEU A 43 -13.93 11.67 -1.72
N ASN A 44 -15.09 11.28 -1.21
CA ASN A 44 -15.94 12.15 -0.38
C ASN A 44 -15.23 12.54 0.93
N LEU A 45 -14.57 11.59 1.60
CA LEU A 45 -13.77 11.90 2.79
C LEU A 45 -12.61 12.85 2.49
N LYS A 46 -11.92 12.68 1.35
CA LYS A 46 -10.86 13.59 0.93
C LYS A 46 -11.34 15.03 0.73
N GLN A 47 -12.56 15.23 0.22
CA GLN A 47 -13.14 16.58 0.08
C GLN A 47 -13.28 17.28 1.44
N THR A 48 -13.57 16.51 2.50
CA THR A 48 -13.67 17.03 3.87
C THR A 48 -12.29 17.27 4.50
N TYR A 49 -11.31 16.44 4.18
CA TYR A 49 -9.96 16.47 4.77
C TYR A 49 -8.82 16.61 3.72
N PRO A 50 -8.87 17.64 2.83
CA PRO A 50 -8.02 17.71 1.64
C PRO A 50 -6.51 17.83 1.95
N LYS A 51 -6.15 18.27 3.16
CA LYS A 51 -4.73 18.46 3.54
C LYS A 51 -4.07 17.25 4.18
N LYS A 52 -4.87 16.28 4.63
CA LYS A 52 -4.36 15.10 5.36
C LYS A 52 -4.65 13.79 4.63
N LEU A 53 -5.72 13.75 3.82
CA LEU A 53 -6.14 12.52 3.17
C LEU A 53 -5.77 12.53 1.69
N TYR A 54 -4.96 11.57 1.34
CA TYR A 54 -4.62 11.18 -0.03
C TYR A 54 -5.28 9.84 -0.32
N ILE A 55 -5.66 9.57 -1.56
CA ILE A 55 -6.37 8.35 -1.89
C ILE A 55 -5.76 7.64 -3.09
N ALA A 56 -5.80 6.31 -3.07
CA ALA A 56 -5.52 5.48 -4.22
C ALA A 56 -6.78 4.68 -4.57
N ALA A 57 -7.04 4.52 -5.87
CA ALA A 57 -8.21 3.81 -6.36
C ALA A 57 -7.82 2.52 -7.05
N GLY A 58 -8.47 1.41 -6.66
CA GLY A 58 -8.18 0.09 -7.17
C GLY A 58 -9.23 -0.94 -6.78
N PHE A 59 -8.86 -2.20 -6.99
CA PHE A 59 -9.64 -3.38 -6.61
C PHE A 59 -8.75 -4.34 -5.84
N HIS A 60 -9.06 -4.57 -4.57
CA HIS A 60 -8.32 -5.49 -3.70
C HIS A 60 -8.45 -6.93 -4.20
N PRO A 61 -7.34 -7.66 -4.42
CA PRO A 61 -7.40 -8.94 -5.11
C PRO A 61 -7.97 -10.10 -4.28
N GLU A 62 -7.89 -10.04 -2.94
CA GLU A 62 -8.35 -11.13 -2.06
C GLU A 62 -9.89 -11.17 -1.91
N GLN A 63 -10.58 -11.00 -3.02
CA GLN A 63 -12.03 -11.12 -3.14
C GLN A 63 -12.41 -11.68 -4.52
N GLN A 64 -13.67 -12.08 -4.69
CA GLN A 64 -14.15 -12.54 -5.98
C GLN A 64 -13.96 -11.46 -7.05
N LEU A 65 -13.45 -11.87 -8.21
CA LEU A 65 -13.29 -10.96 -9.35
C LEU A 65 -14.59 -10.23 -9.67
N PRO A 66 -14.53 -8.92 -9.93
CA PRO A 66 -15.70 -8.17 -10.35
C PRO A 66 -16.11 -8.58 -11.76
N SER A 67 -17.39 -8.47 -12.06
CA SER A 67 -17.91 -8.65 -13.42
C SER A 67 -17.25 -7.67 -14.40
N LEU A 68 -17.29 -7.95 -15.68
CA LEU A 68 -16.73 -7.07 -16.70
C LEU A 68 -17.36 -5.66 -16.68
N GLU A 69 -18.64 -5.54 -16.32
CA GLU A 69 -19.31 -4.25 -16.19
C GLU A 69 -18.80 -3.47 -14.97
N GLU A 70 -18.69 -4.12 -13.81
CA GLU A 70 -18.11 -3.48 -12.60
C GLU A 70 -16.65 -3.04 -12.84
N GLN A 71 -15.87 -3.86 -13.55
CA GLN A 71 -14.52 -3.47 -13.96
C GLN A 71 -14.54 -2.22 -14.84
N LYS A 72 -15.41 -2.18 -15.84
CA LYS A 72 -15.57 -1.04 -16.75
C LYS A 72 -15.97 0.22 -16.00
N GLU A 73 -16.93 0.14 -15.09
CA GLU A 73 -17.34 1.26 -14.24
C GLU A 73 -16.18 1.78 -13.37
N LEU A 74 -15.40 0.89 -12.75
CA LEU A 74 -14.24 1.28 -11.94
C LEU A 74 -13.17 1.98 -12.77
N PHE A 75 -12.82 1.43 -13.96
CA PHE A 75 -11.83 2.04 -14.84
C PHE A 75 -12.30 3.38 -15.40
N GLN A 76 -13.57 3.49 -15.76
CA GLN A 76 -14.15 4.77 -16.18
C GLN A 76 -14.09 5.80 -15.04
N TRP A 77 -14.47 5.41 -13.82
CA TRP A 77 -14.40 6.29 -12.66
C TRP A 77 -12.96 6.76 -12.39
N ILE A 78 -11.97 5.88 -12.50
CA ILE A 78 -10.55 6.25 -12.37
C ILE A 78 -10.15 7.25 -13.46
N ASP A 79 -10.55 7.03 -14.71
CA ASP A 79 -10.28 7.96 -15.81
C ASP A 79 -10.89 9.35 -15.56
N GLU A 80 -12.09 9.41 -15.01
CA GLU A 80 -12.79 10.68 -14.69
C GLU A 80 -12.18 11.41 -13.49
N HIS A 81 -11.59 10.68 -12.54
CA HIS A 81 -11.11 11.23 -11.26
C HIS A 81 -9.57 11.15 -11.09
N HIS A 82 -8.82 10.83 -12.14
CA HIS A 82 -7.36 10.63 -12.07
C HIS A 82 -6.61 11.82 -11.45
N SER A 83 -7.07 13.04 -11.64
CA SER A 83 -6.46 14.25 -11.04
C SER A 83 -6.75 14.42 -9.54
N SER A 84 -7.73 13.69 -9.02
CA SER A 84 -8.14 13.74 -7.61
C SER A 84 -7.56 12.60 -6.77
N ILE A 85 -6.95 11.59 -7.40
CA ILE A 85 -6.32 10.46 -6.72
C ILE A 85 -4.80 10.59 -6.76
N SER A 86 -4.13 10.00 -5.79
CA SER A 86 -2.67 10.06 -5.62
C SER A 86 -1.96 8.79 -6.10
N GLY A 87 -2.72 7.75 -6.47
CA GLY A 87 -2.19 6.48 -6.94
C GLY A 87 -3.27 5.53 -7.42
N ILE A 88 -2.85 4.42 -8.02
CA ILE A 88 -3.69 3.27 -8.34
C ILE A 88 -3.42 2.20 -7.27
N GLY A 89 -4.46 1.84 -6.51
CA GLY A 89 -4.37 0.90 -5.41
C GLY A 89 -5.62 0.88 -4.52
N GLU A 90 -5.82 -0.17 -3.78
CA GLU A 90 -4.96 -1.34 -3.70
C GLU A 90 -5.26 -2.28 -4.86
N VAL A 91 -4.23 -2.80 -5.52
CA VAL A 91 -4.36 -3.74 -6.63
C VAL A 91 -3.27 -4.82 -6.52
N GLY A 92 -3.50 -6.00 -7.04
CA GLY A 92 -2.48 -7.05 -6.92
C GLY A 92 -2.97 -8.43 -7.30
N LEU A 93 -2.45 -9.45 -6.58
CA LEU A 93 -2.74 -10.86 -6.81
C LEU A 93 -3.27 -11.53 -5.53
N PRO A 94 -4.23 -12.46 -5.65
CA PRO A 94 -4.92 -13.10 -4.53
C PRO A 94 -4.10 -14.24 -3.92
N HIS A 95 -2.95 -13.93 -3.33
CA HIS A 95 -2.02 -14.92 -2.80
C HIS A 95 -2.65 -15.82 -1.74
N TYR A 96 -3.37 -15.22 -0.80
CA TYR A 96 -3.98 -15.95 0.32
C TYR A 96 -5.18 -16.77 -0.16
N SER A 97 -6.03 -16.21 -1.00
CA SER A 97 -7.14 -16.93 -1.63
C SER A 97 -6.65 -18.12 -2.47
N LYS A 98 -5.54 -17.97 -3.21
CA LYS A 98 -4.90 -19.07 -3.96
C LYS A 98 -4.35 -20.16 -3.05
N ARG A 99 -3.80 -19.79 -1.91
CA ARG A 99 -3.30 -20.74 -0.91
C ARG A 99 -4.44 -21.54 -0.28
N GLU A 100 -5.58 -20.88 -0.01
CA GLU A 100 -6.78 -21.53 0.53
C GLU A 100 -7.50 -22.39 -0.51
N ASN A 101 -7.57 -21.92 -1.76
CA ASN A 101 -8.14 -22.65 -2.89
C ASN A 101 -7.09 -22.82 -4.01
N PRO A 102 -6.32 -23.92 -4.01
CA PRO A 102 -5.31 -24.19 -5.04
C PRO A 102 -5.86 -24.25 -6.48
N ASN A 103 -7.18 -24.45 -6.65
CA ASN A 103 -7.85 -24.48 -7.96
C ASN A 103 -8.29 -23.09 -8.45
N LEU A 104 -8.08 -22.02 -7.66
CA LEU A 104 -8.42 -20.66 -8.09
C LEU A 104 -7.68 -20.35 -9.41
N ASP A 105 -8.43 -19.95 -10.44
CA ASP A 105 -7.82 -19.49 -11.68
C ASP A 105 -7.14 -18.13 -11.45
N TYR A 106 -5.84 -18.10 -11.64
CA TYR A 106 -5.02 -16.93 -11.38
C TYR A 106 -4.93 -16.00 -12.59
N VAL A 107 -5.17 -16.52 -13.79
CA VAL A 107 -5.01 -15.79 -15.05
C VAL A 107 -5.87 -14.52 -15.09
N PRO A 108 -7.17 -14.55 -14.76
CA PRO A 108 -7.99 -13.34 -14.81
C PRO A 108 -7.55 -12.25 -13.79
N TYR A 109 -6.94 -12.63 -12.66
CA TYR A 109 -6.39 -11.67 -11.71
C TYR A 109 -5.11 -11.01 -12.25
N ILE A 110 -4.25 -11.77 -12.94
CA ILE A 110 -3.07 -11.24 -13.62
C ILE A 110 -3.48 -10.27 -14.73
N GLU A 111 -4.47 -10.61 -15.53
CA GLU A 111 -5.02 -9.73 -16.57
C GLU A 111 -5.61 -8.44 -15.97
N LEU A 112 -6.33 -8.53 -14.86
CA LEU A 112 -6.87 -7.35 -14.18
C LEU A 112 -5.74 -6.48 -13.61
N LEU A 113 -4.72 -7.07 -12.98
CA LEU A 113 -3.53 -6.34 -12.51
C LEU A 113 -2.84 -5.62 -13.67
N GLU A 114 -2.67 -6.29 -14.82
CA GLU A 114 -2.06 -5.67 -16.00
C GLU A 114 -2.86 -4.45 -16.50
N ARG A 115 -4.19 -4.51 -16.47
CA ARG A 115 -5.04 -3.37 -16.81
C ARG A 115 -4.86 -2.20 -15.82
N PHE A 116 -4.71 -2.46 -14.51
CA PHE A 116 -4.38 -1.41 -13.53
C PHE A 116 -3.00 -0.82 -13.75
N ILE A 117 -2.02 -1.62 -14.14
CA ILE A 117 -0.69 -1.15 -14.52
C ILE A 117 -0.77 -0.20 -15.74
N LEU A 118 -1.58 -0.54 -16.73
CA LEU A 118 -1.76 0.30 -17.93
C LEU A 118 -2.44 1.64 -17.63
N ILE A 119 -3.46 1.66 -16.75
CA ILE A 119 -4.10 2.93 -16.38
C ILE A 119 -3.19 3.78 -15.49
N ALA A 120 -2.41 3.17 -14.59
CA ALA A 120 -1.39 3.86 -13.81
C ALA A 120 -0.34 4.53 -14.73
N LYS A 121 0.11 3.81 -15.75
CA LYS A 121 1.01 4.36 -16.77
C LYS A 121 0.38 5.50 -17.59
N LYS A 122 -0.88 5.35 -17.99
CA LYS A 122 -1.62 6.37 -18.76
C LYS A 122 -1.64 7.72 -18.05
N TRP A 123 -1.85 7.71 -16.74
CA TRP A 123 -2.00 8.92 -15.94
C TRP A 123 -0.77 9.30 -15.11
N ASP A 124 0.35 8.61 -15.32
CA ASP A 124 1.57 8.76 -14.52
C ASP A 124 1.31 8.73 -13.00
N LEU A 125 0.47 7.79 -12.56
CA LEU A 125 0.14 7.55 -11.16
C LEU A 125 1.00 6.41 -10.61
N PRO A 126 1.48 6.49 -9.34
CA PRO A 126 2.17 5.36 -8.71
C PRO A 126 1.19 4.21 -8.42
N LEU A 127 1.72 2.99 -8.43
CA LEU A 127 0.99 1.79 -8.02
C LEU A 127 1.19 1.53 -6.52
N ASN A 128 0.11 1.14 -5.81
CA ASN A 128 0.13 0.59 -4.46
C ASN A 128 -0.36 -0.87 -4.56
N LEU A 129 0.55 -1.82 -4.27
CA LEU A 129 0.44 -3.21 -4.71
C LEU A 129 0.27 -4.17 -3.54
N HIS A 130 -0.78 -4.98 -3.58
CA HIS A 130 -0.97 -6.19 -2.80
C HIS A 130 -0.23 -7.35 -3.45
N ILE A 131 1.07 -7.44 -3.21
CA ILE A 131 1.95 -8.47 -3.81
C ILE A 131 2.90 -9.00 -2.76
N VAL A 132 2.79 -10.28 -2.45
CA VAL A 132 3.58 -10.95 -1.42
C VAL A 132 4.17 -12.27 -1.92
N HIS A 133 5.21 -12.74 -1.24
CA HIS A 133 5.81 -14.05 -1.48
C HIS A 133 6.24 -14.27 -2.94
N ASN A 134 5.89 -15.39 -3.54
CA ASN A 134 6.26 -15.76 -4.91
C ASN A 134 5.53 -14.94 -5.99
N ASP A 135 4.45 -14.26 -5.66
CA ASP A 135 3.73 -13.37 -6.60
C ASP A 135 4.57 -12.16 -7.00
N VAL A 136 5.60 -11.85 -6.23
CA VAL A 136 6.57 -10.79 -6.54
C VAL A 136 7.19 -10.99 -7.92
N GLU A 137 7.51 -12.23 -8.33
CA GLU A 137 8.12 -12.49 -9.64
C GLU A 137 7.15 -12.10 -10.77
N ILE A 138 5.87 -12.49 -10.68
CA ILE A 138 4.82 -12.15 -11.67
C ILE A 138 4.66 -10.63 -11.77
N ALA A 139 4.56 -9.96 -10.62
CA ALA A 139 4.41 -8.52 -10.59
C ALA A 139 5.61 -7.79 -11.21
N LEU A 140 6.85 -8.21 -10.88
CA LEU A 140 8.06 -7.61 -11.43
C LEU A 140 8.15 -7.77 -12.95
N GLU A 141 7.75 -8.92 -13.51
CA GLU A 141 7.69 -9.14 -14.96
C GLU A 141 6.70 -8.18 -15.64
N LEU A 142 5.49 -8.01 -15.08
CA LEU A 142 4.50 -7.07 -15.60
C LEU A 142 4.99 -5.61 -15.53
N LEU A 143 5.54 -5.22 -14.39
CA LEU A 143 6.05 -3.86 -14.19
C LEU A 143 7.21 -3.55 -15.15
N GLN A 144 8.10 -4.51 -15.38
CA GLN A 144 9.20 -4.39 -16.35
C GLN A 144 8.69 -4.34 -17.79
N LYS A 145 7.76 -5.23 -18.17
CA LYS A 145 7.10 -5.25 -19.50
C LYS A 145 6.55 -3.89 -19.87
N HIS A 146 5.90 -3.22 -18.90
CA HIS A 146 5.28 -1.91 -19.12
C HIS A 146 6.17 -0.72 -18.77
N LYS A 147 7.43 -0.96 -18.34
CA LYS A 147 8.42 0.07 -17.96
C LYS A 147 7.92 1.00 -16.85
N ILE A 148 7.25 0.44 -15.87
CA ILE A 148 6.76 1.19 -14.71
C ILE A 148 7.94 1.65 -13.86
N GLN A 149 7.91 2.91 -13.42
CA GLN A 149 8.97 3.50 -12.61
C GLN A 149 8.60 3.60 -11.13
N ARG A 150 7.31 3.68 -10.81
CA ARG A 150 6.83 3.90 -9.44
C ARG A 150 5.84 2.82 -9.02
N ALA A 151 6.32 1.87 -8.21
CA ALA A 151 5.52 0.83 -7.57
C ALA A 151 5.89 0.74 -6.09
N HIS A 152 4.89 0.75 -5.24
CA HIS A 152 4.95 0.57 -3.81
C HIS A 152 4.34 -0.79 -3.47
N PHE A 153 5.15 -1.72 -2.97
CA PHE A 153 4.73 -3.01 -2.47
C PHE A 153 4.38 -2.83 -1.00
N HIS A 154 3.08 -2.81 -0.70
CA HIS A 154 2.62 -2.64 0.67
C HIS A 154 2.83 -3.92 1.48
N TRP A 155 3.01 -3.77 2.80
CA TRP A 155 3.27 -4.86 3.75
C TRP A 155 4.18 -5.95 3.18
N PHE A 156 5.33 -5.52 2.66
CA PHE A 156 6.16 -6.34 1.79
C PHE A 156 6.90 -7.43 2.55
N LYS A 157 6.65 -8.66 2.13
CA LYS A 157 7.35 -9.87 2.59
C LYS A 157 7.44 -10.89 1.46
N THR A 158 8.60 -11.50 1.32
CA THR A 158 8.84 -12.47 0.26
C THR A 158 9.93 -13.46 0.66
N ASP A 159 10.23 -14.44 -0.20
CA ASP A 159 11.39 -15.30 -0.08
C ASP A 159 12.68 -14.58 -0.54
N GLU A 160 13.83 -15.14 -0.19
CA GLU A 160 15.12 -14.53 -0.49
C GLU A 160 15.36 -14.34 -2.00
N LYS A 161 14.99 -15.32 -2.82
CA LYS A 161 15.20 -15.27 -4.28
C LYS A 161 14.42 -14.11 -4.91
N SER A 162 13.14 -13.98 -4.57
CA SER A 162 12.27 -12.88 -5.03
C SER A 162 12.74 -11.54 -4.48
N PHE A 163 13.25 -11.51 -3.25
CA PHE A 163 13.83 -10.30 -2.66
C PHE A 163 15.07 -9.82 -3.43
N GLN A 164 15.98 -10.72 -3.83
CA GLN A 164 17.14 -10.35 -4.63
C GLN A 164 16.74 -9.72 -5.99
N LYS A 165 15.68 -10.23 -6.63
CA LYS A 165 15.12 -9.63 -7.83
C LYS A 165 14.54 -8.23 -7.53
N PHE A 166 13.79 -8.09 -6.43
CA PHE A 166 13.23 -6.81 -6.00
C PHE A 166 14.32 -5.76 -5.71
N LEU A 167 15.46 -6.15 -5.13
CA LEU A 167 16.58 -5.25 -4.85
C LEU A 167 17.14 -4.56 -6.10
N SER A 168 17.10 -5.23 -7.25
CA SER A 168 17.58 -4.69 -8.53
C SER A 168 16.63 -3.69 -9.20
N THR A 169 15.46 -3.44 -8.61
CA THR A 169 14.43 -2.52 -9.11
C THR A 169 14.47 -1.17 -8.39
N PRO A 170 13.81 -0.12 -8.90
CA PRO A 170 13.68 1.16 -8.21
C PRO A 170 12.51 1.20 -7.23
N TYR A 171 11.77 0.09 -7.01
CA TYR A 171 10.50 0.08 -6.31
C TYR A 171 10.64 0.22 -4.79
N PHE A 172 9.57 0.65 -4.15
CA PHE A 172 9.46 0.89 -2.73
C PHE A 172 8.69 -0.22 -2.03
N ALA A 173 8.97 -0.39 -0.75
CA ALA A 173 8.26 -1.31 0.13
C ALA A 173 7.86 -0.62 1.42
N SER A 174 6.72 -0.99 2.00
CA SER A 174 6.30 -0.55 3.32
C SER A 174 6.33 -1.66 4.35
N LEU A 175 6.40 -1.24 5.59
CA LEU A 175 6.51 -2.07 6.77
C LEU A 175 5.34 -1.76 7.71
N THR A 176 4.69 -2.80 8.21
CA THR A 176 3.59 -2.75 9.18
C THR A 176 4.10 -3.06 10.59
N PRO A 177 3.26 -2.99 11.63
CA PRO A 177 3.60 -3.43 12.98
C PRO A 177 4.15 -4.84 13.09
N ASP A 178 3.92 -5.74 12.11
CA ASP A 178 4.50 -7.08 12.12
C ASP A 178 6.04 -7.11 12.09
N ILE A 179 6.70 -6.00 11.78
CA ILE A 179 8.16 -5.84 11.90
C ILE A 179 8.67 -6.18 13.32
N LEU A 180 7.82 -6.08 14.34
CA LEU A 180 8.20 -6.36 15.72
C LEU A 180 8.49 -7.85 15.96
N TRP A 181 7.85 -8.74 15.22
CA TRP A 181 7.95 -10.20 15.41
C TRP A 181 8.19 -11.01 14.14
N ASN A 182 7.84 -10.50 12.95
CA ASN A 182 7.95 -11.26 11.70
C ASN A 182 9.37 -11.21 11.13
N PRO A 183 10.10 -12.35 11.09
CA PRO A 183 11.48 -12.36 10.58
C PRO A 183 11.61 -11.99 9.11
N LYS A 184 10.58 -12.23 8.27
CA LYS A 184 10.60 -11.84 6.86
C LYS A 184 10.52 -10.32 6.70
N THR A 185 9.64 -9.67 7.47
CA THR A 185 9.53 -8.20 7.48
C THR A 185 10.79 -7.56 8.05
N GLN A 186 11.38 -8.15 9.12
CA GLN A 186 12.67 -7.69 9.65
C GLN A 186 13.80 -7.86 8.63
N TYR A 187 13.82 -8.94 7.87
CA TYR A 187 14.81 -9.17 6.81
C TYR A 187 14.72 -8.08 5.73
N VAL A 188 13.52 -7.77 5.26
CA VAL A 188 13.29 -6.64 4.33
C VAL A 188 13.78 -5.32 4.94
N ALA A 189 13.38 -5.03 6.18
CA ALA A 189 13.78 -3.83 6.89
C ALA A 189 15.30 -3.69 7.02
N GLN A 190 16.03 -4.76 7.26
CA GLN A 190 17.49 -4.77 7.38
C GLN A 190 18.21 -4.55 6.04
N HIS A 191 17.76 -5.19 4.97
CA HIS A 191 18.50 -5.29 3.71
C HIS A 191 18.05 -4.31 2.63
N LEU A 192 16.79 -3.84 2.64
CA LEU A 192 16.37 -2.79 1.72
C LEU A 192 16.90 -1.44 2.18
N SER A 193 17.38 -0.62 1.25
CA SER A 193 17.87 0.73 1.57
C SER A 193 16.79 1.59 2.21
N LEU A 194 17.15 2.39 3.24
CA LEU A 194 16.20 3.24 3.98
C LEU A 194 15.44 4.21 3.07
N ASN A 195 16.07 4.69 2.00
CA ASN A 195 15.46 5.61 1.04
C ASN A 195 14.41 4.95 0.10
N ARG A 196 14.15 3.66 0.26
CA ARG A 196 13.12 2.89 -0.47
C ARG A 196 12.07 2.28 0.47
N LEU A 197 12.12 2.62 1.77
CA LEU A 197 11.18 2.14 2.76
C LEU A 197 10.12 3.19 3.08
N MET A 198 8.90 2.74 3.32
CA MET A 198 7.78 3.47 3.90
C MET A 198 7.24 2.71 5.12
N ILE A 199 6.32 3.32 5.85
CA ILE A 199 5.64 2.68 6.98
C ILE A 199 4.13 2.86 6.84
N GLU A 200 3.40 1.89 7.37
CA GLU A 200 1.95 1.85 7.32
C GLU A 200 1.36 1.07 8.48
N THR A 201 0.03 1.16 8.63
CA THR A 201 -0.70 0.33 9.58
C THR A 201 -1.49 -0.80 8.94
N ASP A 202 -1.92 -0.63 7.69
CA ASP A 202 -2.91 -1.47 7.03
C ASP A 202 -4.23 -1.57 7.84
N SER A 203 -4.56 -0.50 8.58
CA SER A 203 -5.79 -0.45 9.39
C SER A 203 -7.04 -0.57 8.49
N PRO A 204 -8.09 -1.30 8.91
CA PRO A 204 -8.34 -1.78 10.28
C PRO A 204 -7.75 -3.16 10.61
N TRP A 205 -6.81 -3.68 9.81
CA TRP A 205 -6.16 -4.94 10.15
C TRP A 205 -5.58 -4.88 11.57
N GLN A 206 -5.90 -5.89 12.40
CA GLN A 206 -5.43 -5.96 13.77
C GLN A 206 -4.12 -6.74 13.83
N HIS A 207 -3.06 -6.04 14.23
CA HIS A 207 -1.78 -6.66 14.51
C HIS A 207 -1.73 -7.13 15.96
N GLU A 208 -1.10 -8.28 16.21
CA GLU A 208 -0.93 -8.84 17.55
C GLU A 208 -0.26 -7.82 18.49
N GLY A 209 -0.86 -7.60 19.66
CA GLY A 209 -0.39 -6.60 20.63
C GLY A 209 -0.80 -5.16 20.32
N PHE A 210 -1.57 -4.92 19.26
CA PHE A 210 -2.04 -3.59 18.86
C PHE A 210 -3.57 -3.50 18.71
N GLU A 211 -4.32 -4.42 19.27
CA GLU A 211 -5.77 -4.54 19.09
C GLU A 211 -6.54 -3.29 19.55
N SER A 212 -5.97 -2.53 20.51
CA SER A 212 -6.51 -1.27 21.00
C SER A 212 -5.63 -0.05 20.72
N ALA A 213 -4.52 -0.23 19.98
CA ALA A 213 -3.60 0.86 19.68
C ALA A 213 -4.08 1.70 18.50
N GLY A 214 -4.01 3.02 18.64
CA GLY A 214 -4.30 3.94 17.55
C GLY A 214 -3.23 3.89 16.44
N ILE A 215 -3.57 4.45 15.28
CA ILE A 215 -2.66 4.51 14.11
C ILE A 215 -1.31 5.15 14.48
N SER A 216 -1.31 6.20 15.29
CA SER A 216 -0.07 6.89 15.66
C SER A 216 0.87 6.04 16.51
N GLU A 217 0.34 5.21 17.40
CA GLU A 217 1.11 4.29 18.24
C GLU A 217 1.71 3.17 17.39
N GLN A 218 0.94 2.61 16.49
CA GLN A 218 1.39 1.58 15.55
C GLN A 218 2.54 2.10 14.67
N LEU A 219 2.37 3.25 14.01
CA LEU A 219 3.42 3.85 13.18
C LEU A 219 4.68 4.19 13.96
N LEU A 220 4.54 4.65 15.21
CA LEU A 220 5.69 4.94 16.07
C LEU A 220 6.46 3.67 16.43
N ALA A 221 5.77 2.57 16.75
CA ALA A 221 6.39 1.29 17.04
C ALA A 221 7.17 0.75 15.82
N VAL A 222 6.59 0.85 14.62
CA VAL A 222 7.29 0.49 13.36
C VAL A 222 8.57 1.32 13.20
N LEU A 223 8.49 2.64 13.37
CA LEU A 223 9.66 3.52 13.26
C LEU A 223 10.75 3.20 14.27
N GLN A 224 10.38 2.93 15.53
CA GLN A 224 11.33 2.58 16.58
C GLN A 224 12.06 1.27 16.25
N LYS A 225 11.33 0.25 15.82
CA LYS A 225 11.91 -1.03 15.41
C LYS A 225 12.79 -0.89 14.16
N LEU A 226 12.37 -0.12 13.19
CA LEU A 226 13.16 0.16 12.00
C LEU A 226 14.47 0.90 12.34
N ALA A 227 14.42 1.88 13.24
CA ALA A 227 15.59 2.61 13.71
C ALA A 227 16.59 1.67 14.43
N GLU A 228 16.08 0.76 15.27
CA GLU A 228 16.90 -0.29 15.90
C GLU A 228 17.57 -1.18 14.86
N LEU A 229 16.80 -1.75 13.91
CA LEU A 229 17.32 -2.67 12.88
C LEU A 229 18.34 -2.00 11.94
N LYS A 230 18.18 -0.71 11.67
CA LYS A 230 19.11 0.09 10.86
C LYS A 230 20.29 0.66 11.65
N SER A 231 20.28 0.55 12.98
CA SER A 231 21.27 1.19 13.87
C SER A 231 21.39 2.70 13.60
N LEU A 232 20.25 3.37 13.42
CA LEU A 232 20.18 4.80 13.12
C LEU A 232 19.33 5.55 14.16
N PRO A 233 19.59 6.85 14.40
CA PRO A 233 18.76 7.67 15.27
C PRO A 233 17.30 7.73 14.77
N LEU A 234 16.33 7.56 15.67
CA LEU A 234 14.90 7.55 15.36
C LEU A 234 14.46 8.75 14.53
N HIS A 235 14.93 9.97 14.89
CA HIS A 235 14.58 11.19 14.15
C HIS A 235 15.06 11.19 12.70
N SER A 236 16.23 10.59 12.44
CA SER A 236 16.79 10.48 11.09
C SER A 236 15.96 9.51 10.25
N VAL A 237 15.57 8.35 10.81
CA VAL A 237 14.70 7.37 10.16
C VAL A 237 13.34 8.00 9.88
N GLN A 238 12.72 8.63 10.87
CA GLN A 238 11.41 9.28 10.71
C GLN A 238 11.43 10.33 9.60
N LYS A 239 12.48 11.17 9.54
CA LYS A 239 12.63 12.19 8.49
C LYS A 239 12.75 11.56 7.11
N GLN A 240 13.58 10.52 6.97
CA GLN A 240 13.78 9.85 5.68
C GLN A 240 12.51 9.14 5.20
N ILE A 241 11.83 8.41 6.08
CA ILE A 241 10.57 7.71 5.76
C ILE A 241 9.49 8.68 5.30
N LEU A 242 9.34 9.81 5.97
CA LEU A 242 8.39 10.83 5.56
C LEU A 242 8.75 11.40 4.17
N LEU A 243 10.03 11.71 3.95
CA LEU A 243 10.51 12.21 2.66
C LEU A 243 10.26 11.21 1.53
N ASN A 244 10.52 9.92 1.78
CA ASN A 244 10.27 8.85 0.81
C ASN A 244 8.81 8.84 0.36
N THR A 245 7.88 8.86 1.32
CA THR A 245 6.45 8.82 1.04
C THR A 245 6.00 10.05 0.25
N GLN A 246 6.44 11.24 0.68
CA GLN A 246 6.09 12.49 0.00
C GLN A 246 6.62 12.56 -1.43
N GLN A 247 7.88 12.17 -1.65
CA GLN A 247 8.47 12.17 -2.99
C GLN A 247 7.84 11.12 -3.91
N PHE A 248 7.59 9.92 -3.38
CA PHE A 248 7.01 8.82 -4.16
C PHE A 248 5.61 9.14 -4.66
N TYR A 249 4.74 9.65 -3.80
CA TYR A 249 3.36 10.00 -4.13
C TYR A 249 3.18 11.45 -4.62
N ARG A 250 4.26 12.25 -4.64
CA ARG A 250 4.24 13.68 -5.04
C ARG A 250 3.25 14.51 -4.23
N LEU A 251 3.34 14.41 -2.88
CA LEU A 251 2.43 15.02 -1.90
C LEU A 251 2.94 16.39 -1.41
#